data_f7a9cb46674b98cfa7b59b608db7f5b7
#
_entry.id   f7a9cb46674b98cfa7b59b608db7f5b7
#
_cell.length_a   1.000
_cell.length_b   1.000
_cell.length_c   1.000
_cell.angle_alpha   90.00
_cell.angle_beta   90.00
_cell.angle_gamma   90.00
#
_symmetry.space_group_name_H-M   'P 1'
#
loop_
_entity.id
_entity.type
_entity.pdbx_description
1 polymer ?
#
loop_
_entity_poly.entity_id
_entity_poly.type
_entity_poly.pdbx_seq_one_letter_code
_entity_poly.pdbx_strand_id
1 'polypeptide(L)'
;MLAVNEQEFELTDKDFKFIQWFMHKTVGIYLPDSKRAMVYGRLSRQMRRRGLRRFKEFRDLIESDEQERIHFINTLTTNKTEFFRESHHFDFIEKVLVEEWRKERVGQLRFWSAGCSTGEEPYTLVSVLENAGVMGFCPDVKIWATDLDTAVLEKARLGVYPIELQNSIPAPYLRRCFVRGVK
;
A
#
# COMPACT_ATOMS: atom_id res chain seq x y z
N MET A 1 -18.86 -13.60 32.64
CA MET A 1 -19.79 -13.62 31.50
C MET A 1 -19.08 -12.90 30.36
N LEU A 2 -18.55 -13.64 29.43
CA LEU A 2 -17.97 -13.07 28.20
C LEU A 2 -19.15 -12.64 27.33
N ALA A 3 -19.19 -11.35 26.97
CA ALA A 3 -20.19 -10.81 26.06
C ALA A 3 -20.14 -11.61 24.75
N VAL A 4 -21.24 -12.24 24.40
CA VAL A 4 -21.47 -12.78 23.07
C VAL A 4 -21.37 -11.57 22.14
N ASN A 5 -20.37 -11.59 21.29
CA ASN A 5 -20.17 -10.56 20.27
C ASN A 5 -21.32 -10.74 19.26
N GLU A 6 -22.46 -10.09 19.51
CA GLU A 6 -23.57 -10.05 18.55
C GLU A 6 -23.02 -9.46 17.25
N GLN A 7 -22.98 -10.29 16.23
CA GLN A 7 -22.59 -9.84 14.90
C GLN A 7 -23.60 -8.78 14.43
N GLU A 8 -23.11 -7.61 14.06
CA GLU A 8 -23.97 -6.49 13.63
C GLU A 8 -24.77 -6.78 12.36
N PHE A 9 -24.28 -7.70 11.54
CA PHE A 9 -24.97 -8.24 10.37
C PHE A 9 -24.51 -9.68 10.13
N GLU A 10 -25.33 -10.44 9.43
CA GLU A 10 -24.98 -11.80 9.05
C GLU A 10 -24.11 -11.78 7.77
N LEU A 11 -22.93 -12.39 7.84
CA LEU A 11 -22.09 -12.71 6.68
C LEU A 11 -22.21 -14.21 6.40
N THR A 12 -23.12 -14.57 5.50
CA THR A 12 -23.34 -15.98 5.15
C THR A 12 -22.16 -16.55 4.38
N ASP A 13 -22.08 -17.88 4.26
CA ASP A 13 -21.06 -18.55 3.43
C ASP A 13 -21.18 -18.13 1.96
N LYS A 14 -22.41 -17.92 1.49
CA LYS A 14 -22.67 -17.46 0.13
C LYS A 14 -22.13 -16.04 -0.10
N ASP A 15 -22.30 -15.16 0.88
CA ASP A 15 -21.77 -13.80 0.81
C ASP A 15 -20.25 -13.81 0.82
N PHE A 16 -19.63 -14.61 1.68
CA PHE A 16 -18.18 -14.70 1.74
C PHE A 16 -17.59 -15.28 0.45
N LYS A 17 -18.19 -16.30 -0.13
CA LYS A 17 -17.80 -16.85 -1.44
C LYS A 17 -17.93 -15.81 -2.56
N PHE A 18 -18.97 -14.98 -2.53
CA PHE A 18 -19.10 -13.88 -3.48
C PHE A 18 -17.94 -12.89 -3.32
N ILE A 19 -17.57 -12.51 -2.10
CA ILE A 19 -16.44 -11.62 -1.82
C ILE A 19 -15.13 -12.22 -2.33
N GLN A 20 -14.88 -13.50 -2.06
CA GLN A 20 -13.69 -14.22 -2.55
C GLN A 20 -13.63 -14.18 -4.09
N TRP A 21 -14.73 -14.53 -4.74
CA TRP A 21 -14.82 -14.52 -6.19
C TRP A 21 -14.62 -13.11 -6.76
N PHE A 22 -15.29 -12.11 -6.19
CA PHE A 22 -15.22 -10.72 -6.64
C PHE A 22 -13.80 -10.16 -6.56
N MET A 23 -13.15 -10.30 -5.40
CA MET A 23 -11.77 -9.82 -5.20
C MET A 23 -10.78 -10.53 -6.12
N HIS A 24 -10.93 -11.84 -6.29
CA HIS A 24 -10.06 -12.58 -7.21
C HIS A 24 -10.29 -12.18 -8.67
N LYS A 25 -11.54 -12.09 -9.10
CA LYS A 25 -11.91 -11.76 -10.49
C LYS A 25 -11.54 -10.33 -10.86
N THR A 26 -11.72 -9.38 -9.95
CA THR A 26 -11.57 -7.95 -10.24
C THR A 26 -10.13 -7.47 -10.08
N VAL A 27 -9.44 -7.93 -9.04
CA VAL A 27 -8.11 -7.42 -8.68
C VAL A 27 -7.07 -8.51 -8.41
N GLY A 28 -7.37 -9.76 -8.67
CA GLY A 28 -6.43 -10.88 -8.50
C GLY A 28 -6.14 -11.28 -7.05
N ILE A 29 -6.84 -10.70 -6.07
CA ILE A 29 -6.59 -10.98 -4.65
C ILE A 29 -7.31 -12.25 -4.23
N TYR A 30 -6.55 -13.26 -3.80
CA TYR A 30 -7.08 -14.45 -3.17
C TYR A 30 -7.32 -14.22 -1.67
N LEU A 31 -8.55 -14.44 -1.21
CA LEU A 31 -8.95 -14.36 0.19
C LEU A 31 -9.23 -15.77 0.72
N PRO A 32 -8.32 -16.37 1.49
CA PRO A 32 -8.56 -17.67 2.12
C PRO A 32 -9.61 -17.59 3.23
N ASP A 33 -10.21 -18.70 3.60
CA ASP A 33 -11.27 -18.77 4.64
C ASP A 33 -10.80 -18.23 5.98
N SER A 34 -9.52 -18.35 6.30
CA SER A 34 -8.89 -17.77 7.50
C SER A 34 -9.01 -16.26 7.59
N LYS A 35 -9.28 -15.57 6.48
CA LYS A 35 -9.48 -14.10 6.45
C LYS A 35 -10.91 -13.66 6.69
N ARG A 36 -11.86 -14.59 6.88
CA ARG A 36 -13.29 -14.27 7.08
C ARG A 36 -13.54 -13.27 8.21
N ALA A 37 -12.90 -13.46 9.36
CA ALA A 37 -13.04 -12.55 10.50
C ALA A 37 -12.53 -11.13 10.18
N MET A 38 -11.41 -11.01 9.47
CA MET A 38 -10.88 -9.73 9.00
C MET A 38 -11.85 -9.06 8.03
N VAL A 39 -12.36 -9.79 7.04
CA VAL A 39 -13.34 -9.31 6.06
C VAL A 39 -14.58 -8.80 6.79
N TYR A 40 -15.15 -9.61 7.70
CA TYR A 40 -16.29 -9.22 8.51
C TYR A 40 -16.05 -7.90 9.24
N GLY A 41 -14.96 -7.78 10.01
CA GLY A 41 -14.67 -6.59 10.80
C GLY A 41 -14.46 -5.32 9.95
N ARG A 42 -13.91 -5.47 8.74
CA ARG A 42 -13.73 -4.34 7.82
C ARG A 42 -15.06 -3.92 7.19
N LEU A 43 -15.87 -4.88 6.72
CA LEU A 43 -17.15 -4.62 6.09
C LEU A 43 -18.20 -4.11 7.07
N SER A 44 -18.27 -4.63 8.31
CA SER A 44 -19.17 -4.11 9.36
C SER A 44 -19.02 -2.62 9.53
N ARG A 45 -17.78 -2.11 9.55
CA ARG A 45 -17.48 -0.69 9.68
C ARG A 45 -18.01 0.11 8.48
N GLN A 46 -17.89 -0.42 7.28
CA GLN A 46 -18.39 0.22 6.06
C GLN A 46 -19.91 0.20 5.98
N MET A 47 -20.52 -0.92 6.30
CA MET A 47 -21.98 -1.07 6.31
C MET A 47 -22.62 -0.14 7.34
N ARG A 48 -22.04 -0.04 8.56
CA ARG A 48 -22.51 0.89 9.59
C ARG A 48 -22.47 2.35 9.12
N ARG A 49 -21.37 2.77 8.47
CA ARG A 49 -21.25 4.14 7.94
C ARG A 49 -22.31 4.48 6.89
N ARG A 50 -22.81 3.47 6.18
CA ARG A 50 -23.84 3.61 5.13
C ARG A 50 -25.27 3.31 5.62
N GLY A 51 -25.43 2.92 6.90
CA GLY A 51 -26.71 2.52 7.44
C GLY A 51 -27.28 1.21 6.87
N LEU A 52 -26.41 0.36 6.27
CA LEU A 52 -26.82 -0.92 5.68
C LEU A 52 -26.91 -2.00 6.76
N ARG A 53 -27.90 -2.87 6.64
CA ARG A 53 -28.14 -3.94 7.61
C ARG A 53 -27.88 -5.34 7.05
N ARG A 54 -27.91 -5.52 5.73
CA ARG A 54 -27.71 -6.80 5.06
C ARG A 54 -26.63 -6.69 4.01
N PHE A 55 -25.77 -7.71 3.91
CA PHE A 55 -24.69 -7.73 2.92
C PHE A 55 -25.23 -7.64 1.48
N LYS A 56 -26.43 -8.15 1.21
CA LYS A 56 -27.07 -8.02 -0.10
C LYS A 56 -27.21 -6.55 -0.55
N GLU A 57 -27.59 -5.65 0.35
CA GLU A 57 -27.72 -4.21 0.03
C GLU A 57 -26.37 -3.61 -0.35
N PHE A 58 -25.30 -4.05 0.33
CA PHE A 58 -23.93 -3.63 0.00
C PHE A 58 -23.45 -4.20 -1.33
N ARG A 59 -23.78 -5.46 -1.61
CA ARG A 59 -23.49 -6.10 -2.90
C ARG A 59 -24.17 -5.35 -4.07
N ASP A 60 -25.44 -4.99 -3.93
CA ASP A 60 -26.18 -4.25 -4.96
C ASP A 60 -25.50 -2.90 -5.24
N LEU A 61 -24.95 -2.22 -4.20
CA LEU A 61 -24.19 -0.99 -4.36
C LEU A 61 -22.89 -1.20 -5.15
N ILE A 62 -22.07 -2.18 -4.80
CA ILE A 62 -20.78 -2.43 -5.51
C ILE A 62 -20.99 -2.94 -6.94
N GLU A 63 -22.14 -3.54 -7.26
CA GLU A 63 -22.47 -3.96 -8.61
C GLU A 63 -22.95 -2.79 -9.48
N SER A 64 -23.60 -1.77 -8.89
CA SER A 64 -24.20 -0.63 -9.61
C SER A 64 -23.33 0.64 -9.63
N ASP A 65 -22.43 0.83 -8.68
CA ASP A 65 -21.63 2.04 -8.52
C ASP A 65 -20.14 1.75 -8.53
N GLU A 66 -19.40 2.38 -9.46
CA GLU A 66 -17.95 2.19 -9.61
C GLU A 66 -17.16 2.75 -8.42
N GLN A 67 -17.60 3.86 -7.82
CA GLN A 67 -16.92 4.43 -6.65
C GLN A 67 -17.10 3.53 -5.42
N GLU A 68 -18.30 2.96 -5.24
CA GLU A 68 -18.51 1.99 -4.17
C GLU A 68 -17.72 0.70 -4.38
N ARG A 69 -17.53 0.29 -5.63
CA ARG A 69 -16.64 -0.82 -5.99
C ARG A 69 -15.19 -0.56 -5.61
N ILE A 70 -14.67 0.63 -5.92
CA ILE A 70 -13.33 1.06 -5.54
C ILE A 70 -13.20 1.09 -4.02
N HIS A 71 -14.16 1.69 -3.32
CA HIS A 71 -14.17 1.72 -1.85
C HIS A 71 -14.21 0.33 -1.21
N PHE A 72 -14.94 -0.60 -1.82
CA PHE A 72 -14.98 -2.00 -1.36
C PHE A 72 -13.61 -2.66 -1.48
N ILE A 73 -12.95 -2.52 -2.63
CA ILE A 73 -11.60 -3.05 -2.87
C ILE A 73 -10.63 -2.45 -1.87
N ASN A 74 -10.57 -1.13 -1.73
CA ASN A 74 -9.71 -0.42 -0.79
C ASN A 74 -9.94 -0.87 0.66
N THR A 75 -11.19 -1.20 1.03
CA THR A 75 -11.51 -1.72 2.36
C THR A 75 -10.87 -3.08 2.65
N LEU A 76 -10.71 -3.92 1.63
CA LEU A 76 -10.22 -5.28 1.79
C LEU A 76 -8.72 -5.42 1.49
N THR A 77 -8.07 -4.42 0.91
CA THR A 77 -6.61 -4.38 0.74
C THR A 77 -5.89 -4.24 2.08
N THR A 78 -4.65 -4.70 2.15
CA THR A 78 -3.81 -4.58 3.34
C THR A 78 -2.56 -3.79 3.00
N ASN A 79 -2.46 -2.58 3.55
CA ASN A 79 -1.50 -1.55 3.15
C ASN A 79 -0.38 -1.36 4.21
N LYS A 80 0.09 -2.47 4.83
CA LYS A 80 1.18 -2.38 5.81
C LYS A 80 2.49 -2.08 5.09
N THR A 81 3.07 -0.92 5.37
CA THR A 81 4.35 -0.48 4.84
C THR A 81 5.09 0.35 5.87
N GLU A 82 6.40 0.52 5.70
CA GLU A 82 7.26 1.38 6.52
C GLU A 82 8.51 1.77 5.73
N PHE A 83 9.13 2.88 6.08
CA PHE A 83 10.41 3.25 5.50
C PHE A 83 11.49 2.21 5.83
N PHE A 84 12.33 1.89 4.84
CA PHE A 84 13.41 0.89 4.94
C PHE A 84 12.97 -0.51 5.38
N ARG A 85 11.70 -0.85 5.15
CA ARG A 85 11.22 -2.23 5.33
C ARG A 85 12.04 -3.16 4.45
N GLU A 86 12.45 -4.33 5.01
CA GLU A 86 13.34 -5.28 4.33
C GLU A 86 14.65 -4.59 3.86
N SER A 87 15.29 -3.86 4.76
CA SER A 87 16.44 -2.97 4.48
C SER A 87 17.57 -3.62 3.68
N HIS A 88 17.71 -4.95 3.78
CA HIS A 88 18.72 -5.70 3.04
C HIS A 88 18.59 -5.59 1.51
N HIS A 89 17.38 -5.36 0.97
CA HIS A 89 17.18 -5.09 -0.46
C HIS A 89 17.82 -3.75 -0.86
N PHE A 90 17.64 -2.72 -0.04
CA PHE A 90 18.21 -1.40 -0.28
C PHE A 90 19.73 -1.39 -0.08
N ASP A 91 20.23 -2.14 0.92
CA ASP A 91 21.65 -2.37 1.11
C ASP A 91 22.30 -3.02 -0.11
N PHE A 92 21.62 -4.01 -0.72
CA PHE A 92 22.11 -4.65 -1.94
C PHE A 92 22.15 -3.66 -3.11
N ILE A 93 21.13 -2.85 -3.29
CA ILE A 93 21.11 -1.80 -4.32
C ILE A 93 22.30 -0.86 -4.10
N GLU A 94 22.48 -0.32 -2.90
CA GLU A 94 23.50 0.69 -2.62
C GLU A 94 24.94 0.14 -2.70
N LYS A 95 25.17 -1.07 -2.17
CA LYS A 95 26.52 -1.63 -2.04
C LYS A 95 26.98 -2.45 -3.25
N VAL A 96 26.03 -3.00 -4.02
CA VAL A 96 26.36 -3.91 -5.14
C VAL A 96 25.95 -3.29 -6.47
N LEU A 97 24.65 -3.04 -6.66
CA LEU A 97 24.14 -2.63 -7.97
C LEU A 97 24.63 -1.24 -8.39
N VAL A 98 24.75 -0.30 -7.48
CA VAL A 98 25.23 1.06 -7.79
C VAL A 98 26.67 1.01 -8.33
N GLU A 99 27.55 0.18 -7.76
CA GLU A 99 28.91 0.01 -8.25
C GLU A 99 28.97 -0.66 -9.63
N GLU A 100 28.11 -1.63 -9.88
CA GLU A 100 27.97 -2.27 -11.20
C GLU A 100 27.50 -1.25 -12.24
N TRP A 101 26.43 -0.51 -11.96
CA TRP A 101 25.89 0.52 -12.87
C TRP A 101 26.90 1.62 -13.20
N ARG A 102 27.71 2.00 -12.22
CA ARG A 102 28.78 2.97 -12.42
C ARG A 102 29.88 2.44 -13.35
N LYS A 103 30.33 1.20 -13.16
CA LYS A 103 31.31 0.53 -14.01
C LYS A 103 30.82 0.37 -15.44
N GLU A 104 29.57 -0.03 -15.60
CA GLU A 104 28.91 -0.24 -16.90
C GLU A 104 28.47 1.06 -17.58
N ARG A 105 28.59 2.20 -16.89
CA ARG A 105 28.14 3.52 -17.37
C ARG A 105 26.69 3.52 -17.79
N VAL A 106 25.84 2.93 -16.97
CA VAL A 106 24.40 2.83 -17.24
C VAL A 106 23.80 4.22 -17.37
N GLY A 107 23.22 4.54 -18.53
CA GLY A 107 22.64 5.87 -18.83
C GLY A 107 21.18 6.01 -18.38
N GLN A 108 20.50 4.91 -18.09
CA GLN A 108 19.10 4.96 -17.66
C GLN A 108 18.78 3.83 -16.68
N LEU A 109 17.96 4.15 -15.69
CA LEU A 109 17.44 3.19 -14.70
C LEU A 109 15.92 3.26 -14.63
N ARG A 110 15.29 2.10 -14.50
CA ARG A 110 13.84 1.96 -14.42
C ARG A 110 13.50 1.04 -13.26
N PHE A 111 12.68 1.55 -12.35
CA PHE A 111 12.21 0.79 -11.19
C PHE A 111 10.70 0.75 -11.18
N TRP A 112 10.17 -0.29 -10.58
CA TRP A 112 8.75 -0.43 -10.35
C TRP A 112 8.47 -0.91 -8.92
N SER A 113 7.84 -0.04 -8.12
CA SER A 113 7.29 -0.37 -6.82
C SER A 113 5.86 -0.86 -7.02
N ALA A 114 5.69 -2.16 -7.08
CA ALA A 114 4.42 -2.83 -7.30
C ALA A 114 3.71 -3.07 -5.97
N GLY A 115 2.63 -2.33 -5.68
CA GLY A 115 1.98 -2.31 -4.37
C GLY A 115 2.67 -1.34 -3.42
N CYS A 116 2.89 -0.10 -3.87
CA CYS A 116 3.67 0.92 -3.16
C CYS A 116 3.01 1.45 -1.88
N SER A 117 1.76 1.09 -1.63
CA SER A 117 0.99 1.56 -0.48
C SER A 117 1.03 3.11 -0.33
N THR A 118 1.34 3.61 0.84
CA THR A 118 1.45 5.05 1.14
C THR A 118 2.78 5.68 0.70
N GLY A 119 3.63 4.95 -0.04
CA GLY A 119 4.80 5.49 -0.73
C GLY A 119 6.13 5.31 -0.01
N GLU A 120 6.18 4.68 1.17
CA GLU A 120 7.41 4.53 1.95
C GLU A 120 8.50 3.76 1.17
N GLU A 121 8.12 2.75 0.39
CA GLU A 121 9.08 1.98 -0.41
C GLU A 121 9.69 2.81 -1.56
N PRO A 122 8.92 3.43 -2.47
CA PRO A 122 9.52 4.23 -3.54
C PRO A 122 10.31 5.43 -3.01
N TYR A 123 9.89 6.08 -1.92
CA TYR A 123 10.68 7.16 -1.31
C TYR A 123 11.95 6.65 -0.61
N THR A 124 11.94 5.45 -0.03
CA THR A 124 13.16 4.78 0.45
C THR A 124 14.11 4.54 -0.71
N LEU A 125 13.62 4.02 -1.84
CA LEU A 125 14.44 3.80 -3.02
C LEU A 125 15.07 5.08 -3.54
N VAL A 126 14.28 6.17 -3.68
CA VAL A 126 14.82 7.49 -4.06
C VAL A 126 15.92 7.93 -3.12
N SER A 127 15.70 7.78 -1.80
CA SER A 127 16.67 8.20 -0.78
C SER A 127 17.99 7.42 -0.88
N VAL A 128 17.92 6.13 -1.16
CA VAL A 128 19.11 5.26 -1.35
C VAL A 128 19.85 5.67 -2.62
N LEU A 129 19.15 5.83 -3.74
CA LEU A 129 19.78 6.24 -5.01
C LEU A 129 20.44 7.62 -4.91
N GLU A 130 19.79 8.57 -4.24
CA GLU A 130 20.33 9.92 -4.00
C GLU A 130 21.55 9.88 -3.08
N ASN A 131 21.49 9.11 -1.98
CA ASN A 131 22.61 8.97 -1.06
C ASN A 131 23.84 8.33 -1.72
N ALA A 132 23.63 7.36 -2.59
CA ALA A 132 24.69 6.70 -3.36
C ALA A 132 25.20 7.53 -4.55
N GLY A 133 24.64 8.72 -4.79
CA GLY A 133 25.08 9.63 -5.85
C GLY A 133 24.73 9.16 -7.26
N VAL A 134 23.70 8.31 -7.41
CA VAL A 134 23.29 7.74 -8.70
C VAL A 134 22.91 8.82 -9.70
N MET A 135 22.22 9.87 -9.26
CA MET A 135 21.80 10.98 -10.12
C MET A 135 22.97 11.74 -10.76
N GLY A 136 24.20 11.64 -10.18
CA GLY A 136 25.40 12.25 -10.71
C GLY A 136 26.00 11.56 -11.93
N PHE A 137 25.77 10.25 -12.09
CA PHE A 137 26.27 9.48 -13.23
C PHE A 137 25.18 8.87 -14.12
N CYS A 138 23.96 8.75 -13.63
CA CYS A 138 22.81 8.27 -14.37
C CYS A 138 21.64 9.26 -14.21
N PRO A 139 21.50 10.26 -15.10
CA PRO A 139 20.50 11.32 -14.95
C PRO A 139 19.07 10.87 -15.31
N ASP A 140 18.93 9.79 -16.06
CA ASP A 140 17.60 9.28 -16.46
C ASP A 140 17.13 8.12 -15.56
N VAL A 141 16.72 8.47 -14.35
CA VAL A 141 16.12 7.54 -13.38
C VAL A 141 14.61 7.75 -13.32
N LYS A 142 13.84 6.67 -13.49
CA LYS A 142 12.37 6.70 -13.33
C LYS A 142 11.92 5.59 -12.40
N ILE A 143 11.02 5.94 -11.50
CA ILE A 143 10.40 5.01 -10.56
C ILE A 143 8.88 5.07 -10.77
N TRP A 144 8.27 3.96 -11.18
CA TRP A 144 6.84 3.81 -11.18
C TRP A 144 6.40 3.24 -9.84
N ALA A 145 5.42 3.90 -9.23
CA ALA A 145 4.81 3.46 -7.98
C ALA A 145 3.32 3.23 -8.23
N THR A 146 2.86 2.01 -8.07
CA THR A 146 1.47 1.62 -8.32
C THR A 146 0.88 0.89 -7.14
N ASP A 147 -0.41 1.05 -6.91
CA ASP A 147 -1.17 0.30 -5.93
C ASP A 147 -2.62 0.12 -6.39
N LEU A 148 -3.29 -0.92 -5.90
CA LEU A 148 -4.72 -1.14 -6.13
C LEU A 148 -5.59 -0.19 -5.30
N ASP A 149 -5.11 0.20 -4.13
CA ASP A 149 -5.81 1.11 -3.23
C ASP A 149 -5.53 2.57 -3.61
N THR A 150 -6.54 3.20 -4.22
CA THR A 150 -6.43 4.59 -4.67
C THR A 150 -6.25 5.58 -3.52
N ALA A 151 -6.76 5.26 -2.31
CA ALA A 151 -6.63 6.15 -1.16
C ALA A 151 -5.19 6.21 -0.62
N VAL A 152 -4.41 5.13 -0.75
CA VAL A 152 -2.99 5.15 -0.37
C VAL A 152 -2.15 5.85 -1.42
N LEU A 153 -2.50 5.76 -2.71
CA LEU A 153 -1.81 6.50 -3.78
C LEU A 153 -1.91 8.02 -3.59
N GLU A 154 -3.04 8.52 -3.13
CA GLU A 154 -3.17 9.95 -2.82
C GLU A 154 -2.21 10.39 -1.70
N LYS A 155 -2.04 9.56 -0.66
CA LYS A 155 -1.05 9.82 0.39
C LYS A 155 0.38 9.75 -0.14
N ALA A 156 0.67 8.76 -0.97
CA ALA A 156 1.99 8.62 -1.60
C ALA A 156 2.32 9.86 -2.46
N ARG A 157 1.36 10.39 -3.21
CA ARG A 157 1.54 11.61 -4.02
C ARG A 157 1.84 12.84 -3.20
N LEU A 158 1.22 12.98 -2.04
CA LEU A 158 1.47 14.11 -1.14
C LEU A 158 2.89 14.09 -0.58
N GLY A 159 3.48 12.90 -0.36
CA GLY A 159 4.82 12.75 0.20
C GLY A 159 4.97 13.37 1.59
N VAL A 160 3.86 13.49 2.34
CA VAL A 160 3.84 14.07 3.68
C VAL A 160 3.52 12.98 4.70
N TYR A 161 4.42 12.81 5.64
CA TYR A 161 4.37 11.74 6.63
C TYR A 161 4.35 12.26 8.06
N PRO A 162 3.70 11.54 8.99
CA PRO A 162 3.78 11.85 10.43
C PRO A 162 5.23 11.90 10.90
N ILE A 163 5.56 12.87 11.75
CA ILE A 163 6.92 13.08 12.25
C ILE A 163 7.48 11.87 12.99
N GLU A 164 6.61 11.07 13.58
CA GLU A 164 6.98 9.85 14.32
C GLU A 164 7.69 8.83 13.43
N LEU A 165 7.39 8.80 12.12
CA LEU A 165 8.02 7.89 11.15
C LEU A 165 9.48 8.22 10.89
N GLN A 166 9.97 9.41 11.27
CA GLN A 166 11.39 9.74 11.18
C GLN A 166 12.29 8.74 11.92
N ASN A 167 11.78 8.07 12.95
CA ASN A 167 12.55 7.11 13.75
C ASN A 167 12.89 5.81 12.97
N SER A 168 12.14 5.51 11.92
CA SER A 168 12.42 4.38 11.02
C SER A 168 13.38 4.71 9.87
N ILE A 169 13.73 5.99 9.71
CA ILE A 169 14.59 6.47 8.63
C ILE A 169 16.00 6.67 9.17
N PRO A 170 17.03 5.98 8.64
CA PRO A 170 18.39 6.18 9.11
C PRO A 170 18.87 7.62 8.89
N ALA A 171 19.63 8.15 9.85
CA ALA A 171 19.99 9.56 9.92
C ALA A 171 20.63 10.17 8.66
N PRO A 172 21.49 9.45 7.88
CA PRO A 172 22.02 10.00 6.64
C PRO A 172 20.95 10.34 5.62
N TYR A 173 20.00 9.44 5.39
CA TYR A 173 18.88 9.62 4.45
C TYR A 173 17.91 10.68 4.93
N LEU A 174 17.57 10.68 6.24
CA LEU A 174 16.67 11.66 6.82
C LEU A 174 17.17 13.10 6.59
N ARG A 175 18.45 13.34 6.84
CA ARG A 175 19.04 14.68 6.67
C ARG A 175 19.15 15.13 5.21
N ARG A 176 19.35 14.19 4.29
CA ARG A 176 19.60 14.51 2.87
C ARG A 176 18.33 14.60 2.05
N CYS A 177 17.35 13.73 2.33
CA CYS A 177 16.22 13.49 1.44
C CYS A 177 14.87 13.95 2.00
N PHE A 178 14.81 14.34 3.28
CA PHE A 178 13.57 14.76 3.90
C PHE A 178 13.67 16.18 4.46
N VAL A 179 12.56 16.90 4.38
CA VAL A 179 12.43 18.23 4.96
C VAL A 179 11.33 18.23 6.02
N ARG A 180 11.55 18.99 7.08
CA ARG A 180 10.53 19.19 8.11
C ARG A 180 9.50 20.19 7.58
N GLY A 181 8.22 19.76 7.53
CA GLY A 181 7.12 20.66 7.22
C GLY A 181 7.00 21.76 8.29
N VAL A 182 6.75 22.98 7.86
CA VAL A 182 6.35 24.11 8.73
C VAL A 182 4.83 24.21 8.68
N LYS A 183 4.22 24.39 9.89
CA LYS A 183 2.79 24.67 10.00
C LYS A 183 2.52 26.12 9.61
#